data_ed20b543b1ac698230163af25723e870
#
_entry.id   ed20b543b1ac698230163af25723e870
#
_cell.length_a   1.000
_cell.length_b   1.000
_cell.length_c   1.000
_cell.angle_alpha   90.00
_cell.angle_beta   90.00
_cell.angle_gamma   90.00
#
_symmetry.space_group_name_H-M   'P 1'
#
loop_
_entity.id
_entity.type
_entity.pdbx_description
1 polymer ?
#
loop_
_entity_poly.entity_id
_entity_poly.type
_entity_poly.pdbx_seq_one_letter_code
_entity_poly.pdbx_strand_id
1 'polypeptide(L)'
;MEVFSEKFGVFWNGYLGTLQMSLLAAIGALVIGGLVAVLRISPLPPLRGVGTAYVTIFRNIPLTVVMFIVAFAFPLLGSDGSFLKIPGLKDVIKPLGTDLPYFRFATIALTVYTAAFICEALRSGIGAVPTGQAEAARSLGLTFGQNLRHVVLPQAWKYAIVPLGSVIIAMIKNSALAAAFGVIATLMGVADVLLAQAEGKAYDLTWVMLGIVIGYLTMTIPLGLALDAIERSQKKAVRR
;
A
#
# COMPACT_ATOMS: atom_id res chain seq x y z
N MET A 1 23.22 22.32 6.56
CA MET A 1 23.89 21.02 6.83
C MET A 1 23.89 20.64 8.31
N GLU A 2 24.08 21.60 9.22
CA GLU A 2 24.05 21.36 10.68
C GLU A 2 22.73 20.74 11.16
N VAL A 3 21.57 21.25 10.69
CA VAL A 3 20.25 20.68 11.03
C VAL A 3 20.13 19.20 10.65
N PHE A 4 20.77 18.79 9.56
CA PHE A 4 20.72 17.40 9.10
C PHE A 4 21.63 16.49 9.94
N SER A 5 22.81 16.97 10.36
CA SER A 5 23.73 16.19 11.19
C SER A 5 23.25 16.09 12.65
N GLU A 6 22.73 17.17 13.21
CA GLU A 6 22.22 17.20 14.59
C GLU A 6 20.90 16.44 14.75
N LYS A 7 20.04 16.43 13.71
CA LYS A 7 18.68 15.82 13.78
C LYS A 7 18.52 14.58 12.90
N PHE A 8 19.61 13.98 12.45
CA PHE A 8 19.58 12.77 11.64
C PHE A 8 18.77 11.63 12.30
N GLY A 9 18.84 11.49 13.62
CA GLY A 9 18.05 10.50 14.36
C GLY A 9 16.55 10.68 14.24
N VAL A 10 16.06 11.93 14.22
CA VAL A 10 14.64 12.23 14.06
C VAL A 10 14.20 11.89 12.63
N PHE A 11 14.99 12.27 11.63
CA PHE A 11 14.78 11.95 10.25
C PHE A 11 14.76 10.43 9.98
N TRP A 12 15.74 9.71 10.58
CA TRP A 12 15.84 8.26 10.48
C TRP A 12 14.62 7.54 11.08
N ASN A 13 14.14 8.01 12.23
CA ASN A 13 12.93 7.48 12.84
C ASN A 13 11.70 7.70 11.94
N GLY A 14 11.56 8.87 11.33
CA GLY A 14 10.49 9.14 10.36
C GLY A 14 10.58 8.25 9.12
N TYR A 15 11.78 7.99 8.62
CA TYR A 15 12.03 7.05 7.52
C TYR A 15 11.57 5.63 7.87
N LEU A 16 11.99 5.12 9.02
CA LEU A 16 11.57 3.82 9.51
C LEU A 16 10.06 3.74 9.76
N GLY A 17 9.47 4.80 10.31
CA GLY A 17 8.02 4.88 10.50
C GLY A 17 7.23 4.84 9.19
N THR A 18 7.73 5.49 8.13
CA THR A 18 7.14 5.40 6.79
C THR A 18 7.24 3.99 6.22
N LEU A 19 8.40 3.35 6.35
CA LEU A 19 8.58 1.95 5.92
C LEU A 19 7.63 1.02 6.66
N GLN A 20 7.50 1.19 7.96
CA GLN A 20 6.62 0.39 8.80
C GLN A 20 5.14 0.58 8.42
N MET A 21 4.68 1.83 8.29
CA MET A 21 3.31 2.12 7.85
C MET A 21 3.04 1.47 6.49
N SER A 22 3.97 1.63 5.56
CA SER A 22 3.85 1.07 4.21
C SER A 22 3.83 -0.45 4.22
N LEU A 23 4.66 -1.10 5.04
CA LEU A 23 4.69 -2.56 5.14
C LEU A 23 3.38 -3.11 5.72
N LEU A 24 2.89 -2.52 6.82
CA LEU A 24 1.63 -2.92 7.44
C LEU A 24 0.45 -2.70 6.49
N ALA A 25 0.40 -1.55 5.83
CA ALA A 25 -0.63 -1.23 4.85
C ALA A 25 -0.56 -2.17 3.63
N ALA A 26 0.64 -2.52 3.15
CA ALA A 26 0.82 -3.45 2.04
C ALA A 26 0.29 -4.84 2.37
N ILE A 27 0.65 -5.38 3.54
CA ILE A 27 0.18 -6.70 3.99
C ILE A 27 -1.36 -6.69 4.10
N GLY A 28 -1.92 -5.70 4.78
CA GLY A 28 -3.37 -5.57 4.91
C GLY A 28 -4.08 -5.40 3.56
N ALA A 29 -3.52 -4.58 2.67
CA ALA A 29 -4.08 -4.33 1.34
C ALA A 29 -4.01 -5.58 0.44
N LEU A 30 -2.94 -6.37 0.53
CA LEU A 30 -2.82 -7.64 -0.19
C LEU A 30 -3.87 -8.65 0.29
N VAL A 31 -4.09 -8.75 1.60
CA VAL A 31 -5.10 -9.65 2.17
C VAL A 31 -6.51 -9.21 1.76
N ILE A 32 -6.88 -7.95 2.03
CA ILE A 32 -8.22 -7.42 1.71
C ILE A 32 -8.43 -7.40 0.20
N GLY A 33 -7.48 -6.89 -0.57
CA GLY A 33 -7.56 -6.81 -2.03
C GLY A 33 -7.64 -8.20 -2.68
N GLY A 34 -6.92 -9.18 -2.14
CA GLY A 34 -7.03 -10.58 -2.54
C GLY A 34 -8.42 -11.16 -2.28
N LEU A 35 -8.98 -10.93 -1.09
CA LEU A 35 -10.34 -11.35 -0.74
C LEU A 35 -11.38 -10.69 -1.66
N VAL A 36 -11.26 -9.38 -1.90
CA VAL A 36 -12.15 -8.65 -2.82
C VAL A 36 -12.02 -9.16 -4.26
N ALA A 37 -10.80 -9.52 -4.69
CA ALA A 37 -10.60 -10.13 -6.01
C ALA A 37 -11.32 -11.48 -6.13
N VAL A 38 -11.25 -12.32 -5.09
CA VAL A 38 -12.00 -13.60 -5.03
C VAL A 38 -13.51 -13.36 -5.09
N LEU A 39 -14.04 -12.37 -4.35
CA LEU A 39 -15.46 -11.99 -4.44
C LEU A 39 -15.86 -11.60 -5.87
N ARG A 40 -15.03 -10.82 -6.56
CA ARG A 40 -15.33 -10.33 -7.91
C ARG A 40 -15.28 -11.39 -9.02
N ILE A 41 -14.52 -12.46 -8.83
CA ILE A 41 -14.48 -13.59 -9.77
C ILE A 41 -15.50 -14.68 -9.41
N SER A 42 -16.20 -14.53 -8.28
CA SER A 42 -17.21 -15.48 -7.84
C SER A 42 -18.33 -15.66 -8.88
N PRO A 43 -18.81 -16.88 -9.12
CA PRO A 43 -20.00 -17.15 -9.94
C PRO A 43 -21.29 -16.63 -9.30
N LEU A 44 -21.30 -16.36 -7.98
CA LEU A 44 -22.46 -15.87 -7.25
C LEU A 44 -22.65 -14.35 -7.41
N PRO A 45 -23.76 -13.90 -8.04
CA PRO A 45 -23.98 -12.48 -8.32
C PRO A 45 -23.91 -11.55 -7.10
N PRO A 46 -24.45 -11.92 -5.91
CA PRO A 46 -24.36 -11.07 -4.72
C PRO A 46 -22.91 -10.81 -4.28
N LEU A 47 -22.07 -11.85 -4.24
CA LEU A 47 -20.66 -11.73 -3.85
C LEU A 47 -19.89 -10.85 -4.84
N ARG A 48 -20.13 -11.06 -6.13
CA ARG A 48 -19.55 -10.22 -7.19
C ARG A 48 -20.00 -8.76 -7.06
N GLY A 49 -21.27 -8.54 -6.70
CA GLY A 49 -21.82 -7.20 -6.44
C GLY A 49 -21.11 -6.49 -5.31
N VAL A 50 -20.91 -7.14 -4.17
CA VAL A 50 -20.19 -6.59 -3.01
C VAL A 50 -18.75 -6.22 -3.38
N GLY A 51 -18.00 -7.13 -4.02
CA GLY A 51 -16.63 -6.85 -4.43
C GLY A 51 -16.53 -5.71 -5.45
N THR A 52 -17.52 -5.61 -6.37
CA THR A 52 -17.57 -4.51 -7.34
C THR A 52 -17.89 -3.18 -6.67
N ALA A 53 -18.85 -3.15 -5.75
CA ALA A 53 -19.20 -1.95 -5.00
C ALA A 53 -18.00 -1.42 -4.19
N TYR A 54 -17.30 -2.30 -3.48
CA TYR A 54 -16.07 -1.94 -2.74
C TYR A 54 -15.05 -1.23 -3.66
N VAL A 55 -14.70 -1.86 -4.76
CA VAL A 55 -13.69 -1.31 -5.68
C VAL A 55 -14.17 0.00 -6.30
N THR A 56 -15.44 0.08 -6.71
CA THR A 56 -16.00 1.30 -7.29
C THR A 56 -15.96 2.46 -6.30
N ILE A 57 -16.32 2.22 -5.02
CA ILE A 57 -16.31 3.24 -3.98
C ILE A 57 -14.88 3.73 -3.75
N PHE A 58 -13.95 2.84 -3.36
CA PHE A 58 -12.62 3.25 -2.91
C PHE A 58 -11.71 3.76 -4.03
N ARG A 59 -11.93 3.40 -5.29
CA ARG A 59 -11.19 3.96 -6.41
C ARG A 59 -11.66 5.35 -6.83
N ASN A 60 -12.90 5.71 -6.54
CA ASN A 60 -13.49 6.99 -6.95
C ASN A 60 -13.53 8.03 -5.83
N ILE A 61 -13.20 7.66 -4.60
CA ILE A 61 -13.05 8.60 -3.48
C ILE A 61 -11.57 8.99 -3.36
N PRO A 62 -11.21 10.27 -3.19
CA PRO A 62 -9.84 10.67 -2.91
C PRO A 62 -9.33 10.04 -1.60
N LEU A 63 -8.07 9.60 -1.57
CA LEU A 63 -7.46 9.02 -0.37
C LEU A 63 -7.54 9.96 0.84
N THR A 64 -7.37 11.27 0.61
CA THR A 64 -7.50 12.29 1.66
C THR A 64 -8.86 12.26 2.37
N VAL A 65 -9.94 12.01 1.61
CA VAL A 65 -11.30 11.88 2.18
C VAL A 65 -11.40 10.61 3.03
N VAL A 66 -10.84 9.50 2.56
CA VAL A 66 -10.81 8.24 3.33
C VAL A 66 -10.01 8.43 4.62
N MET A 67 -8.84 9.07 4.56
CA MET A 67 -8.04 9.38 5.75
C MET A 67 -8.77 10.29 6.71
N PHE A 68 -9.45 11.32 6.19
CA PHE A 68 -10.25 12.24 7.01
C PHE A 68 -11.37 11.49 7.76
N ILE A 69 -12.14 10.67 7.06
CA ILE A 69 -13.22 9.86 7.68
C ILE A 69 -12.64 8.97 8.77
N VAL A 70 -11.56 8.23 8.50
CA VAL A 70 -10.99 7.30 9.47
C VAL A 70 -10.36 8.05 10.65
N ALA A 71 -9.63 9.14 10.42
CA ALA A 71 -8.95 9.89 11.47
C ALA A 71 -9.91 10.61 12.43
N PHE A 72 -11.08 11.04 11.96
CA PHE A 72 -12.02 11.81 12.77
C PHE A 72 -13.27 11.04 13.18
N ALA A 73 -13.80 10.15 12.33
CA ALA A 73 -14.99 9.39 12.68
C ALA A 73 -14.73 8.33 13.75
N PHE A 74 -13.60 7.64 13.72
CA PHE A 74 -13.28 6.62 14.72
C PHE A 74 -13.15 7.18 16.15
N PRO A 75 -12.41 8.29 16.38
CA PRO A 75 -12.39 8.93 17.69
C PRO A 75 -13.77 9.40 18.16
N LEU A 76 -14.61 9.95 17.27
CA LEU A 76 -15.99 10.36 17.61
C LEU A 76 -16.86 9.18 18.03
N LEU A 77 -16.59 7.98 17.52
CA LEU A 77 -17.27 6.74 17.91
C LEU A 77 -16.67 6.12 19.19
N GLY A 78 -15.80 6.83 19.89
CA GLY A 78 -15.15 6.36 21.12
C GLY A 78 -14.03 5.33 20.89
N SER A 79 -13.57 5.18 19.66
CA SER A 79 -12.48 4.27 19.35
C SER A 79 -11.12 4.97 19.49
N ASP A 80 -10.29 4.45 20.39
CA ASP A 80 -8.90 4.87 20.56
C ASP A 80 -7.91 4.13 19.62
N GLY A 81 -8.43 3.34 18.67
CA GLY A 81 -7.63 2.48 17.80
C GLY A 81 -7.04 1.27 18.53
N SER A 82 -7.48 0.97 19.76
CA SER A 82 -6.94 -0.14 20.56
C SER A 82 -7.18 -1.52 19.93
N PHE A 83 -8.23 -1.67 19.13
CA PHE A 83 -8.50 -2.91 18.38
C PHE A 83 -7.41 -3.28 17.35
N LEU A 84 -6.53 -2.33 17.02
CA LEU A 84 -5.36 -2.57 16.16
C LEU A 84 -4.09 -2.91 16.93
N LYS A 85 -4.17 -3.01 18.26
CA LYS A 85 -3.06 -3.48 19.08
C LYS A 85 -2.89 -4.98 18.85
N ILE A 86 -2.02 -5.34 17.94
CA ILE A 86 -1.62 -6.74 17.73
C ILE A 86 -0.72 -7.14 18.90
N PRO A 87 -1.11 -8.12 19.74
CA PRO A 87 -0.27 -8.59 20.84
C PRO A 87 1.11 -9.02 20.33
N GLY A 88 2.18 -8.57 20.99
CA GLY A 88 3.57 -8.84 20.59
C GLY A 88 4.13 -7.89 19.51
N LEU A 89 3.31 -7.23 18.72
CA LEU A 89 3.80 -6.30 17.69
C LEU A 89 4.39 -5.03 18.32
N LYS A 90 3.86 -4.57 19.47
CA LYS A 90 4.37 -3.40 20.18
C LYS A 90 5.79 -3.59 20.72
N ASP A 91 6.26 -4.80 20.97
CA ASP A 91 7.62 -5.04 21.46
C ASP A 91 8.65 -4.97 20.33
N VAL A 92 8.24 -5.29 19.10
CA VAL A 92 9.06 -5.19 17.89
C VAL A 92 9.01 -3.77 17.28
N ILE A 93 7.90 -3.04 17.48
CA ILE A 93 7.56 -1.82 16.75
C ILE A 93 7.52 -0.57 17.65
N LYS A 94 7.68 -0.72 18.96
CA LYS A 94 7.67 0.35 19.97
C LYS A 94 8.47 1.61 19.62
N PRO A 95 9.65 1.54 18.98
CA PRO A 95 10.43 2.73 18.66
C PRO A 95 9.82 3.66 17.60
N LEU A 96 8.77 3.24 16.88
CA LEU A 96 8.36 3.86 15.62
C LEU A 96 6.98 4.53 15.62
N GLY A 97 6.39 4.79 16.79
CA GLY A 97 5.15 5.58 16.88
C GLY A 97 3.85 4.84 16.60
N THR A 98 3.88 3.49 16.50
CA THR A 98 2.66 2.66 16.32
C THR A 98 1.71 2.68 17.51
N ASP A 99 2.17 3.16 18.65
CA ASP A 99 1.30 3.38 19.82
C ASP A 99 0.40 4.61 19.65
N LEU A 100 0.66 5.47 18.66
CA LEU A 100 -0.15 6.65 18.39
C LEU A 100 -1.43 6.25 17.63
N PRO A 101 -2.62 6.63 18.11
CA PRO A 101 -3.89 6.31 17.45
C PRO A 101 -3.92 6.76 15.99
N TYR A 102 -3.46 7.97 15.69
CA TYR A 102 -3.45 8.51 14.32
C TYR A 102 -2.59 7.72 13.35
N PHE A 103 -1.46 7.14 13.80
CA PHE A 103 -0.66 6.25 12.97
C PHE A 103 -1.46 5.01 12.53
N ARG A 104 -2.22 4.41 13.46
CA ARG A 104 -3.07 3.24 13.19
C ARG A 104 -4.21 3.60 12.25
N PHE A 105 -4.87 4.72 12.49
CA PHE A 105 -5.97 5.19 11.63
C PHE A 105 -5.49 5.47 10.21
N ALA A 106 -4.35 6.15 10.04
CA ALA A 106 -3.76 6.37 8.73
C ALA A 106 -3.36 5.05 8.04
N THR A 107 -2.81 4.10 8.80
CA THR A 107 -2.48 2.75 8.27
C THR A 107 -3.72 2.02 7.78
N ILE A 108 -4.85 2.07 8.51
CA ILE A 108 -6.12 1.48 8.06
C ILE A 108 -6.61 2.16 6.79
N ALA A 109 -6.69 3.49 6.80
CA ALA A 109 -7.18 4.24 5.66
C ALA A 109 -6.37 3.90 4.39
N LEU A 110 -5.04 3.88 4.52
CA LEU A 110 -4.13 3.51 3.44
C LEU A 110 -4.34 2.06 2.98
N THR A 111 -4.55 1.13 3.93
CA THR A 111 -4.83 -0.29 3.67
C THR A 111 -6.11 -0.47 2.87
N VAL A 112 -7.22 0.06 3.37
CA VAL A 112 -8.55 -0.11 2.76
C VAL A 112 -8.59 0.54 1.38
N TYR A 113 -8.02 1.74 1.24
CA TYR A 113 -7.92 2.41 -0.04
C TYR A 113 -7.08 1.61 -1.06
N THR A 114 -5.88 1.18 -0.66
CA THR A 114 -4.94 0.47 -1.54
C THR A 114 -5.46 -0.91 -1.93
N ALA A 115 -6.24 -1.57 -1.07
CA ALA A 115 -6.82 -2.88 -1.35
C ALA A 115 -7.70 -2.89 -2.62
N ALA A 116 -8.39 -1.78 -2.92
CA ALA A 116 -9.18 -1.66 -4.15
C ALA A 116 -8.29 -1.70 -5.41
N PHE A 117 -7.12 -1.09 -5.36
CA PHE A 117 -6.15 -1.10 -6.47
C PHE A 117 -5.41 -2.43 -6.56
N ILE A 118 -5.11 -3.08 -5.44
CA ILE A 118 -4.58 -4.46 -5.40
C ILE A 118 -5.57 -5.43 -6.07
N CYS A 119 -6.86 -5.32 -5.75
CA CYS A 119 -7.90 -6.12 -6.41
C CYS A 119 -7.88 -5.94 -7.93
N GLU A 120 -7.78 -4.72 -8.42
CA GLU A 120 -7.70 -4.45 -9.87
C GLU A 120 -6.42 -4.97 -10.50
N ALA A 121 -5.28 -4.85 -9.82
CA ALA A 121 -4.01 -5.38 -10.29
C ALA A 121 -4.06 -6.91 -10.44
N LEU A 122 -4.63 -7.61 -9.44
CA LEU A 122 -4.84 -9.06 -9.50
C LEU A 122 -5.80 -9.43 -10.64
N ARG A 123 -6.90 -8.71 -10.80
CA ARG A 123 -7.88 -8.94 -11.87
C ARG A 123 -7.27 -8.70 -13.25
N SER A 124 -6.42 -7.68 -13.40
CA SER A 124 -5.68 -7.42 -14.63
C SER A 124 -4.77 -8.60 -14.98
N GLY A 125 -4.06 -9.17 -13.98
CA GLY A 125 -3.25 -10.35 -14.17
C GLY A 125 -4.06 -11.57 -14.63
N ILE A 126 -5.25 -11.79 -14.07
CA ILE A 126 -6.16 -12.87 -14.50
C ILE A 126 -6.62 -12.64 -15.94
N GLY A 127 -7.01 -11.40 -16.28
CA GLY A 127 -7.45 -11.05 -17.62
C GLY A 127 -6.36 -11.12 -18.71
N ALA A 128 -5.09 -11.12 -18.30
CA ALA A 128 -3.96 -11.26 -19.22
C ALA A 128 -3.66 -12.73 -19.61
N VAL A 129 -4.25 -13.71 -18.93
CA VAL A 129 -4.10 -15.13 -19.26
C VAL A 129 -4.91 -15.41 -20.53
N PRO A 130 -4.30 -16.00 -21.59
CA PRO A 130 -5.01 -16.35 -22.81
C PRO A 130 -6.23 -17.24 -22.54
N THR A 131 -7.38 -16.87 -23.07
CA THR A 131 -8.68 -17.60 -22.86
C THR A 131 -8.60 -19.06 -23.25
N GLY A 132 -7.84 -19.39 -24.31
CA GLY A 132 -7.63 -20.76 -24.77
C GLY A 132 -7.01 -21.68 -23.72
N GLN A 133 -6.22 -21.16 -22.78
CA GLN A 133 -5.69 -21.97 -21.66
C GLN A 133 -6.80 -22.44 -20.72
N ALA A 134 -7.72 -21.56 -20.39
CA ALA A 134 -8.87 -21.89 -19.54
C ALA A 134 -9.88 -22.77 -20.29
N GLU A 135 -10.03 -22.63 -21.60
CA GLU A 135 -10.88 -23.46 -22.44
C GLU A 135 -10.35 -24.87 -22.59
N ALA A 136 -9.05 -25.03 -22.88
CA ALA A 136 -8.38 -26.31 -22.95
C ALA A 136 -8.49 -27.08 -21.61
N ALA A 137 -8.29 -26.40 -20.48
CA ALA A 137 -8.46 -27.01 -19.18
C ALA A 137 -9.89 -27.53 -18.93
N ARG A 138 -10.90 -26.77 -19.37
CA ARG A 138 -12.31 -27.23 -19.28
C ARG A 138 -12.59 -28.42 -20.19
N SER A 139 -12.02 -28.44 -21.39
CA SER A 139 -12.15 -29.58 -22.31
C SER A 139 -11.56 -30.87 -21.75
N LEU A 140 -10.55 -30.75 -20.85
CA LEU A 140 -9.99 -31.86 -20.09
C LEU A 140 -10.82 -32.24 -18.84
N GLY A 141 -11.99 -31.62 -18.64
CA GLY A 141 -12.90 -31.93 -17.53
C GLY A 141 -12.55 -31.26 -16.20
N LEU A 142 -11.65 -30.27 -16.17
CA LEU A 142 -11.35 -29.55 -14.92
C LEU A 142 -12.56 -28.70 -14.49
N THR A 143 -12.90 -28.81 -13.20
CA THR A 143 -13.88 -27.90 -12.59
C THR A 143 -13.38 -26.46 -12.57
N PHE A 144 -14.28 -25.48 -12.38
CA PHE A 144 -13.92 -24.08 -12.28
C PHE A 144 -12.79 -23.84 -11.25
N GLY A 145 -12.90 -24.41 -10.07
CA GLY A 145 -11.88 -24.27 -9.01
C GLY A 145 -10.54 -24.90 -9.38
N GLN A 146 -10.54 -26.06 -9.99
CA GLN A 146 -9.33 -26.74 -10.48
C GLN A 146 -8.65 -25.94 -11.60
N ASN A 147 -9.42 -25.49 -12.58
CA ASN A 147 -8.91 -24.63 -13.66
C ASN A 147 -8.30 -23.34 -13.10
N LEU A 148 -9.03 -22.65 -12.20
CA LEU A 148 -8.52 -21.43 -11.57
C LEU A 148 -7.21 -21.68 -10.83
N ARG A 149 -7.14 -22.70 -9.98
CA ARG A 149 -6.00 -23.01 -9.11
C ARG A 149 -4.77 -23.50 -9.89
N HIS A 150 -4.96 -24.38 -10.86
CA HIS A 150 -3.85 -25.10 -11.50
C HIS A 150 -3.40 -24.47 -12.83
N VAL A 151 -4.28 -23.76 -13.51
CA VAL A 151 -4.00 -23.18 -14.83
C VAL A 151 -3.95 -21.64 -14.81
N VAL A 152 -5.01 -21.01 -14.32
CA VAL A 152 -5.16 -19.55 -14.43
C VAL A 152 -4.31 -18.81 -13.40
N LEU A 153 -4.41 -19.13 -12.10
CA LEU A 153 -3.71 -18.37 -11.04
C LEU A 153 -2.18 -18.41 -11.16
N PRO A 154 -1.52 -19.55 -11.47
CA PRO A 154 -0.06 -19.56 -11.62
C PRO A 154 0.44 -18.67 -12.77
N GLN A 155 -0.35 -18.57 -13.84
CA GLN A 155 -0.05 -17.69 -14.97
C GLN A 155 -0.40 -16.24 -14.65
N ALA A 156 -1.59 -15.98 -14.09
CA ALA A 156 -2.07 -14.67 -13.70
C ALA A 156 -1.11 -13.96 -12.74
N TRP A 157 -0.51 -14.70 -11.79
CA TRP A 157 0.46 -14.15 -10.86
C TRP A 157 1.64 -13.48 -11.57
N LYS A 158 2.17 -14.11 -12.62
CA LYS A 158 3.27 -13.54 -13.42
C LYS A 158 2.88 -12.20 -14.03
N TYR A 159 1.67 -12.08 -14.55
CA TYR A 159 1.17 -10.84 -15.15
C TYR A 159 0.76 -9.79 -14.10
N ALA A 160 0.36 -10.21 -12.90
CA ALA A 160 -0.05 -9.30 -11.83
C ALA A 160 1.13 -8.63 -11.10
N ILE A 161 2.33 -9.21 -11.09
CA ILE A 161 3.48 -8.73 -10.31
C ILE A 161 3.81 -7.26 -10.61
N VAL A 162 3.89 -6.87 -11.87
CA VAL A 162 4.25 -5.50 -12.27
C VAL A 162 3.16 -4.48 -11.86
N PRO A 163 1.87 -4.70 -12.17
CA PRO A 163 0.80 -3.85 -11.64
C PRO A 163 0.75 -3.78 -10.11
N LEU A 164 0.94 -4.91 -9.41
CA LEU A 164 0.98 -4.95 -7.95
C LEU A 164 2.11 -4.09 -7.39
N GLY A 165 3.30 -4.22 -7.94
CA GLY A 165 4.45 -3.43 -7.53
C GLY A 165 4.24 -1.93 -7.77
N SER A 166 3.61 -1.54 -8.88
CA SER A 166 3.25 -0.15 -9.17
C SER A 166 2.27 0.41 -8.13
N VAL A 167 1.30 -0.41 -7.68
CA VAL A 167 0.36 -0.04 -6.60
C VAL A 167 1.11 0.14 -5.28
N ILE A 168 2.06 -0.73 -4.94
CA ILE A 168 2.87 -0.62 -3.71
C ILE A 168 3.73 0.65 -3.74
N ILE A 169 4.37 0.97 -4.87
CA ILE A 169 5.14 2.22 -5.02
C ILE A 169 4.22 3.44 -4.83
N ALA A 170 3.04 3.43 -5.42
CA ALA A 170 2.06 4.50 -5.25
C ALA A 170 1.62 4.63 -3.78
N MET A 171 1.40 3.51 -3.09
CA MET A 171 1.03 3.47 -1.67
C MET A 171 2.12 4.06 -0.78
N ILE A 172 3.41 3.75 -1.01
CA ILE A 172 4.53 4.36 -0.28
C ILE A 172 4.49 5.89 -0.42
N LYS A 173 4.28 6.41 -1.63
CA LYS A 173 4.15 7.85 -1.85
C LYS A 173 2.91 8.44 -1.18
N ASN A 174 1.80 7.73 -1.20
CA ASN A 174 0.55 8.13 -0.57
C ASN A 174 0.63 8.16 0.97
N SER A 175 1.57 7.44 1.59
CA SER A 175 1.80 7.51 3.04
C SER A 175 2.18 8.92 3.52
N ALA A 176 2.72 9.77 2.63
CA ALA A 176 3.01 11.17 2.94
C ALA A 176 1.78 11.95 3.41
N LEU A 177 0.59 11.60 2.90
CA LEU A 177 -0.66 12.25 3.30
C LEU A 177 -1.00 12.06 4.79
N ALA A 178 -0.46 11.03 5.43
CA ALA A 178 -0.68 10.77 6.86
C ALA A 178 -0.21 11.93 7.74
N ALA A 179 0.82 12.68 7.33
CA ALA A 179 1.31 13.85 8.05
C ALA A 179 0.23 14.92 8.24
N ALA A 180 -0.59 15.17 7.21
CA ALA A 180 -1.69 16.13 7.27
C ALA A 180 -2.76 15.78 8.33
N PHE A 181 -2.76 14.55 8.84
CA PHE A 181 -3.66 14.05 9.87
C PHE A 181 -2.97 13.82 11.23
N GLY A 182 -1.85 14.51 11.46
CA GLY A 182 -1.14 14.50 12.73
C GLY A 182 -0.24 13.28 12.97
N VAL A 183 0.10 12.52 11.92
CA VAL A 183 1.03 11.39 12.04
C VAL A 183 2.46 11.88 11.93
N ILE A 184 3.04 12.27 13.07
CA ILE A 184 4.42 12.79 13.15
C ILE A 184 5.49 11.71 13.01
N ALA A 185 5.13 10.43 13.17
CA ALA A 185 6.06 9.30 13.12
C ALA A 185 6.43 8.86 11.69
N THR A 186 6.06 9.62 10.66
CA THR A 186 6.42 9.35 9.27
C THR A 186 7.43 10.36 8.74
N LEU A 187 8.09 10.02 7.66
CA LEU A 187 9.10 10.87 7.02
C LEU A 187 8.56 12.27 6.70
N MET A 188 7.30 12.36 6.22
CA MET A 188 6.67 13.66 5.98
C MET A 188 6.22 14.33 7.27
N GLY A 189 5.74 13.56 8.28
CA GLY A 189 5.36 14.12 9.58
C GLY A 189 6.54 14.69 10.37
N VAL A 190 7.72 14.09 10.24
CA VAL A 190 8.97 14.63 10.80
C VAL A 190 9.33 16.00 10.21
N ALA A 191 8.95 16.29 8.96
CA ALA A 191 9.17 17.58 8.36
C ALA A 191 8.54 18.72 9.16
N ASP A 192 7.29 18.55 9.59
CA ASP A 192 6.57 19.56 10.36
C ASP A 192 7.29 19.85 11.68
N VAL A 193 7.83 18.82 12.34
CA VAL A 193 8.61 18.95 13.57
C VAL A 193 9.94 19.69 13.32
N LEU A 194 10.64 19.32 12.26
CA LEU A 194 11.93 19.94 11.91
C LEU A 194 11.76 21.40 11.45
N LEU A 195 10.71 21.68 10.71
CA LEU A 195 10.40 23.04 10.23
C LEU A 195 9.95 23.96 11.38
N ALA A 196 9.18 23.46 12.33
CA ALA A 196 8.80 24.22 13.52
C ALA A 196 10.03 24.59 14.38
N GLN A 197 11.11 23.81 14.31
CA GLN A 197 12.36 24.04 15.04
C GLN A 197 13.40 24.87 14.25
N ALA A 198 13.18 25.09 12.95
CA ALA A 198 14.14 25.76 12.07
C ALA A 198 14.12 27.30 12.18
N GLU A 199 13.39 27.89 13.15
CA GLU A 199 13.29 29.33 13.39
C GLU A 199 13.08 30.19 12.11
N GLY A 200 12.42 29.64 11.10
CA GLY A 200 12.06 30.35 9.86
C GLY A 200 13.20 30.59 8.88
N LYS A 201 14.36 29.96 9.04
CA LYS A 201 15.46 30.07 8.06
C LYS A 201 15.12 29.30 6.78
N ALA A 202 14.95 30.01 5.66
CA ALA A 202 14.62 29.43 4.35
C ALA A 202 15.64 28.35 3.89
N TYR A 203 16.88 28.47 4.33
CA TYR A 203 17.94 27.51 4.04
C TYR A 203 17.66 26.11 4.68
N ASP A 204 17.15 26.09 5.91
CA ASP A 204 16.84 24.85 6.62
C ASP A 204 15.64 24.13 6.01
N LEU A 205 14.64 24.88 5.54
CA LEU A 205 13.51 24.35 4.78
C LEU A 205 13.98 23.55 3.55
N THR A 206 14.90 24.12 2.77
CA THR A 206 15.42 23.46 1.56
C THR A 206 16.08 22.12 1.89
N TRP A 207 16.91 22.06 2.94
CA TRP A 207 17.59 20.83 3.34
C TRP A 207 16.64 19.77 3.89
N VAL A 208 15.64 20.17 4.69
CA VAL A 208 14.60 19.25 5.19
C VAL A 208 13.82 18.66 4.03
N MET A 209 13.35 19.50 3.09
CA MET A 209 12.59 19.01 1.94
C MET A 209 13.43 18.10 1.04
N LEU A 210 14.70 18.43 0.80
CA LEU A 210 15.60 17.59 0.02
C LEU A 210 15.81 16.22 0.68
N GLY A 211 15.96 16.18 2.01
CA GLY A 211 16.06 14.94 2.77
C GLY A 211 14.82 14.06 2.63
N ILE A 212 13.63 14.65 2.68
CA ILE A 212 12.37 13.92 2.49
C ILE A 212 12.29 13.33 1.07
N VAL A 213 12.62 14.15 0.06
CA VAL A 213 12.65 13.70 -1.34
C VAL A 213 13.60 12.51 -1.49
N ILE A 214 14.83 12.63 -0.98
CA ILE A 214 15.83 11.54 -1.03
C ILE A 214 15.28 10.30 -0.28
N GLY A 215 14.67 10.48 0.88
CA GLY A 215 14.09 9.39 1.65
C GLY A 215 13.01 8.62 0.87
N TYR A 216 12.07 9.29 0.22
CA TYR A 216 11.08 8.62 -0.63
C TYR A 216 11.71 7.99 -1.88
N LEU A 217 12.70 8.62 -2.49
CA LEU A 217 13.41 8.07 -3.65
C LEU A 217 14.14 6.78 -3.30
N THR A 218 14.82 6.72 -2.13
CA THR A 218 15.50 5.51 -1.67
C THR A 218 14.55 4.34 -1.38
N MET A 219 13.29 4.61 -1.05
CA MET A 219 12.25 3.58 -0.88
C MET A 219 11.67 3.12 -2.23
N THR A 220 11.46 4.04 -3.16
CA THR A 220 10.67 3.78 -4.38
C THR A 220 11.52 3.39 -5.59
N ILE A 221 12.72 3.97 -5.76
CA ILE A 221 13.60 3.66 -6.91
C ILE A 221 14.03 2.19 -6.94
N PRO A 222 14.51 1.58 -5.84
CA PRO A 222 14.90 0.17 -5.87
C PRO A 222 13.75 -0.76 -6.26
N LEU A 223 12.54 -0.47 -5.75
CA LEU A 223 11.32 -1.19 -6.13
C LEU A 223 11.00 -1.02 -7.63
N GLY A 224 11.08 0.20 -8.15
CA GLY A 224 10.86 0.49 -9.57
C GLY A 224 11.85 -0.26 -10.46
N LEU A 225 13.14 -0.21 -10.15
CA LEU A 225 14.18 -0.92 -10.89
C LEU A 225 13.98 -2.46 -10.87
N ALA A 226 13.57 -3.01 -9.72
CA ALA A 226 13.25 -4.43 -9.61
C ALA A 226 12.04 -4.80 -10.51
N LEU A 227 10.98 -3.98 -10.53
CA LEU A 227 9.83 -4.20 -11.40
C LEU A 227 10.19 -4.11 -12.88
N ASP A 228 11.01 -3.14 -13.29
CA ASP A 228 11.50 -3.01 -14.66
C ASP A 228 12.30 -4.23 -15.08
N ALA A 229 13.15 -4.77 -14.19
CA ALA A 229 13.90 -5.98 -14.45
C ALA A 229 12.99 -7.21 -14.67
N ILE A 230 11.95 -7.35 -13.82
CA ILE A 230 10.95 -8.42 -13.94
C ILE A 230 10.19 -8.28 -15.26
N GLU A 231 9.72 -7.08 -15.61
CA GLU A 231 8.99 -6.82 -16.85
C GLU A 231 9.84 -7.16 -18.09
N ARG A 232 11.10 -6.75 -18.11
CA ARG A 232 12.04 -7.08 -19.20
C ARG A 232 12.26 -8.59 -19.34
N SER A 233 12.36 -9.30 -18.20
CA SER A 233 12.48 -10.76 -18.18
C SER A 233 11.26 -11.44 -18.78
N GLN A 234 10.04 -10.99 -18.41
CA GLN A 234 8.79 -11.53 -18.92
C GLN A 234 8.65 -11.30 -20.45
N LYS A 235 8.97 -10.10 -20.95
CA LYS A 235 8.95 -9.79 -22.39
C LYS A 235 9.91 -10.66 -23.19
N LYS A 236 11.08 -11.00 -22.64
CA LYS A 236 12.04 -11.92 -23.32
C LYS A 236 11.53 -13.36 -23.39
N ALA A 237 10.81 -13.82 -22.33
CA ALA A 237 10.26 -15.17 -22.30
C ALA A 237 9.12 -15.39 -23.30
N VAL A 238 8.33 -14.35 -23.61
CA VAL A 238 7.23 -14.42 -24.60
C VAL A 238 7.72 -14.39 -26.05
N ARG A 239 8.93 -13.87 -26.31
CA ARG A 239 9.50 -13.77 -27.66
C ARG A 239 10.28 -15.03 -28.09
N ARG A 240 10.45 -16.00 -27.21
CA ARG A 240 11.04 -17.32 -27.48
C ARG A 240 9.94 -18.37 -27.63
#